data_af8d2e6fb45fab890a98cb4a5f05a7c7
#
_entry.id   af8d2e6fb45fab890a98cb4a5f05a7c7
#
_cell.length_a   1.000
_cell.length_b   1.000
_cell.length_c   1.000
_cell.angle_alpha   90.00
_cell.angle_beta   90.00
_cell.angle_gamma   90.00
#
_symmetry.space_group_name_H-M   'P 1'
#
loop_
_entity.id
_entity.type
_entity.pdbx_description
1 polymer ?
#
loop_
_entity_poly.entity_id
_entity_poly.type
_entity_poly.pdbx_seq_one_letter_code
_entity_poly.pdbx_strand_id
1 'polypeptide(L)'
;MRPLAPLTRVALSTLLLALLLVGCAQNEPEFSVSDLPPGDPARGAEIFTEPPGGASCAHCHPLDGERSVGPPLTGYAARAAGEVSGQSAEEYTFDAILRPSKHVVRGYSNMMPGSYEDALTQQDIADLIAYLLSR
;
A
#
# COMPACT_ATOMS: atom_id res chain seq x y z
N MET A 1 8.09 -39.05 -41.15
CA MET A 1 7.89 -37.80 -40.37
C MET A 1 8.78 -36.71 -40.97
N ARG A 2 8.20 -35.66 -41.53
CA ARG A 2 8.99 -34.57 -42.13
C ARG A 2 9.45 -33.62 -40.99
N PRO A 3 10.74 -33.28 -40.88
CA PRO A 3 11.18 -32.30 -39.92
C PRO A 3 10.61 -30.93 -40.27
N LEU A 4 10.05 -30.23 -39.27
CA LEU A 4 9.58 -28.86 -39.42
C LEU A 4 10.73 -27.95 -39.85
N ALA A 5 10.48 -27.06 -40.81
CA ALA A 5 11.45 -26.15 -41.36
C ALA A 5 12.04 -25.23 -40.28
N PRO A 6 13.31 -24.81 -40.35
CA PRO A 6 14.01 -24.04 -39.34
C PRO A 6 13.28 -22.70 -39.00
N LEU A 7 12.58 -22.11 -39.94
CA LEU A 7 11.80 -20.88 -39.77
C LEU A 7 10.61 -21.05 -38.79
N THR A 8 9.96 -22.23 -38.78
CA THR A 8 8.86 -22.51 -37.85
C THR A 8 9.37 -22.72 -36.43
N ARG A 9 10.59 -23.23 -36.26
CA ARG A 9 11.19 -23.40 -34.92
C ARG A 9 11.60 -22.06 -34.30
N VAL A 10 12.14 -21.12 -35.12
CA VAL A 10 12.50 -19.77 -34.64
C VAL A 10 11.25 -18.97 -34.27
N ALA A 11 10.19 -19.03 -35.08
CA ALA A 11 8.93 -18.34 -34.80
C ALA A 11 8.25 -18.86 -33.53
N LEU A 12 8.30 -20.18 -33.25
CA LEU A 12 7.74 -20.77 -32.06
C LEU A 12 8.53 -20.39 -30.79
N SER A 13 9.88 -20.32 -30.92
CA SER A 13 10.75 -19.91 -29.78
C SER A 13 10.58 -18.45 -29.43
N THR A 14 10.41 -17.55 -30.40
CA THR A 14 10.18 -16.11 -30.16
C THR A 14 8.79 -15.87 -29.57
N LEU A 15 7.78 -16.62 -29.99
CA LEU A 15 6.43 -16.53 -29.39
C LEU A 15 6.41 -17.01 -27.93
N LEU A 16 7.14 -18.09 -27.62
CA LEU A 16 7.25 -18.61 -26.25
C LEU A 16 8.00 -17.65 -25.33
N LEU A 17 9.04 -16.99 -25.83
CA LEU A 17 9.81 -15.99 -25.07
C LEU A 17 9.00 -14.72 -24.81
N ALA A 18 8.13 -14.29 -25.75
CA ALA A 18 7.25 -13.15 -25.59
C ALA A 18 6.16 -13.40 -24.53
N LEU A 19 5.67 -14.64 -24.39
CA LEU A 19 4.70 -15.04 -23.37
C LEU A 19 5.26 -15.03 -21.93
N LEU A 20 6.58 -15.20 -21.77
CA LEU A 20 7.23 -15.20 -20.45
C LEU A 20 7.47 -13.78 -19.91
N LEU A 21 7.32 -12.72 -20.70
CA LEU A 21 7.51 -11.33 -20.28
C LEU A 21 6.23 -10.67 -19.74
N VAL A 22 5.08 -11.34 -19.77
CA VAL A 22 3.78 -10.80 -19.30
C VAL A 22 3.55 -11.04 -17.80
N GLY A 23 4.52 -11.57 -17.05
CA GLY A 23 4.31 -11.96 -15.68
C GLY A 23 5.08 -11.11 -14.68
N CYS A 24 4.55 -9.99 -14.24
CA CYS A 24 4.65 -9.35 -12.92
C CYS A 24 3.97 -7.98 -12.99
N ALA A 25 2.68 -7.94 -13.36
CA ALA A 25 1.86 -6.81 -13.00
C ALA A 25 1.72 -6.87 -11.47
N GLN A 26 2.44 -6.02 -10.76
CA GLN A 26 2.13 -5.73 -9.36
C GLN A 26 0.69 -5.22 -9.35
N ASN A 27 -0.18 -5.77 -8.47
CA ASN A 27 -1.52 -5.24 -8.28
C ASN A 27 -1.37 -3.83 -7.69
N GLU A 28 -1.25 -2.84 -8.57
CA GLU A 28 -1.41 -1.45 -8.18
C GLU A 28 -2.91 -1.23 -7.93
N PRO A 29 -3.31 -0.47 -6.89
CA PRO A 29 -4.71 -0.16 -6.69
C PRO A 29 -5.29 0.53 -7.94
N GLU A 30 -6.57 0.25 -8.21
CA GLU A 30 -7.26 0.81 -9.39
C GLU A 30 -7.43 2.34 -9.32
N PHE A 31 -7.04 2.98 -8.21
CA PHE A 31 -7.15 4.41 -7.92
C PHE A 31 -5.91 4.93 -7.21
N SER A 32 -5.72 6.23 -7.22
CA SER A 32 -4.61 6.96 -6.60
C SER A 32 -5.10 7.88 -5.48
N VAL A 33 -4.20 8.46 -4.72
CA VAL A 33 -4.54 9.43 -3.67
C VAL A 33 -5.30 10.64 -4.21
N SER A 34 -5.07 11.05 -5.47
CA SER A 34 -5.77 12.16 -6.10
C SER A 34 -7.23 11.87 -6.45
N ASP A 35 -7.63 10.61 -6.44
CA ASP A 35 -9.00 10.18 -6.72
C ASP A 35 -9.86 10.08 -5.45
N LEU A 36 -9.22 10.24 -4.28
CA LEU A 36 -9.90 10.16 -3.00
C LEU A 36 -10.80 11.39 -2.75
N PRO A 37 -11.97 11.19 -2.14
CA PRO A 37 -12.81 12.28 -1.65
C PRO A 37 -12.11 13.03 -0.49
N PRO A 38 -12.62 14.21 -0.09
CA PRO A 38 -12.19 14.87 1.14
C PRO A 38 -12.37 13.96 2.35
N GLY A 39 -11.33 13.86 3.21
CA GLY A 39 -11.35 13.02 4.41
C GLY A 39 -11.85 13.73 5.65
N ASP A 40 -12.55 13.00 6.51
CA ASP A 40 -12.98 13.43 7.86
C ASP A 40 -12.06 12.82 8.92
N PRO A 41 -11.21 13.61 9.61
CA PRO A 41 -10.30 13.08 10.61
C PRO A 41 -11.01 12.52 11.86
N ALA A 42 -12.25 12.94 12.17
CA ALA A 42 -13.00 12.38 13.30
C ALA A 42 -13.44 10.94 12.97
N ARG A 43 -13.98 10.71 11.76
CA ARG A 43 -14.29 9.37 11.29
C ARG A 43 -13.04 8.51 11.11
N GLY A 44 -11.94 9.08 10.63
CA GLY A 44 -10.66 8.41 10.54
C GLY A 44 -10.14 7.88 11.88
N ALA A 45 -10.40 8.61 12.97
CA ALA A 45 -10.06 8.16 14.33
C ALA A 45 -10.88 6.92 14.74
N GLU A 46 -12.15 6.85 14.37
CA GLU A 46 -13.00 5.68 14.61
C GLU A 46 -12.48 4.47 13.82
N ILE A 47 -12.21 4.65 12.53
CA ILE A 47 -11.67 3.60 11.65
C ILE A 47 -10.30 3.12 12.16
N PHE A 48 -9.46 4.01 12.66
CA PHE A 48 -8.15 3.64 13.22
C PHE A 48 -8.25 2.66 14.38
N THR A 49 -9.29 2.78 15.20
CA THR A 49 -9.55 1.88 16.33
C THR A 49 -10.37 0.65 15.93
N GLU A 50 -11.34 0.80 15.04
CA GLU A 50 -12.28 -0.24 14.61
C GLU A 50 -12.46 -0.22 13.09
N PRO A 51 -11.45 -0.65 12.31
CA PRO A 51 -11.55 -0.66 10.84
C PRO A 51 -12.54 -1.72 10.36
N PRO A 52 -13.29 -1.46 9.27
CA PRO A 52 -14.10 -2.46 8.62
C PRO A 52 -13.27 -3.68 8.20
N GLY A 53 -13.65 -4.88 8.64
CA GLY A 53 -13.10 -6.15 8.16
C GLY A 53 -11.63 -6.42 8.46
N GLY A 54 -10.95 -5.55 9.21
CA GLY A 54 -9.51 -5.63 9.48
C GLY A 54 -9.15 -5.66 10.96
N ALA A 55 -7.86 -5.84 11.23
CA ALA A 55 -7.30 -5.68 12.56
C ALA A 55 -7.17 -4.20 12.91
N SER A 56 -7.45 -3.84 14.17
CA SER A 56 -7.29 -2.45 14.66
C SER A 56 -5.89 -1.92 14.41
N CYS A 57 -5.79 -0.76 13.79
CA CYS A 57 -4.51 -0.07 13.55
C CYS A 57 -3.83 0.29 14.88
N ALA A 58 -4.62 0.71 15.88
CA ALA A 58 -4.18 1.06 17.22
C ALA A 58 -3.51 -0.10 17.97
N HIS A 59 -3.78 -1.35 17.58
CA HIS A 59 -3.15 -2.53 18.17
C HIS A 59 -1.63 -2.58 17.95
N CYS A 60 -1.19 -2.10 16.80
CA CYS A 60 0.21 -2.13 16.40
C CYS A 60 0.86 -0.75 16.40
N HIS A 61 0.07 0.32 16.19
CA HIS A 61 0.54 1.69 16.05
C HIS A 61 0.12 2.56 17.24
N PRO A 62 0.98 2.70 18.27
CA PRO A 62 0.67 3.54 19.40
C PRO A 62 0.70 5.03 19.06
N LEU A 63 -0.11 5.82 19.79
CA LEU A 63 -0.20 7.28 19.65
C LEU A 63 0.62 8.04 20.70
N ASP A 64 1.18 7.34 21.67
CA ASP A 64 1.95 7.87 22.81
C ASP A 64 3.46 7.99 22.55
N GLY A 65 3.93 7.53 21.40
CA GLY A 65 5.35 7.55 21.04
C GLY A 65 6.13 6.29 21.45
N GLU A 66 5.51 5.37 22.18
CA GLU A 66 6.15 4.12 22.59
C GLU A 66 6.39 3.18 21.40
N ARG A 67 7.43 2.39 21.50
CA ARG A 67 7.74 1.40 20.45
C ARG A 67 6.84 0.17 20.59
N SER A 68 6.21 -0.23 19.48
CA SER A 68 5.36 -1.43 19.41
C SER A 68 5.68 -2.26 18.16
N VAL A 69 4.74 -3.08 17.71
CA VAL A 69 4.84 -3.90 16.50
C VAL A 69 5.01 -3.02 15.25
N GLY A 70 4.21 -1.95 15.16
CA GLY A 70 4.35 -0.92 14.15
C GLY A 70 5.02 0.35 14.72
N PRO A 71 5.48 1.26 13.85
CA PRO A 71 6.03 2.54 14.29
C PRO A 71 4.96 3.40 14.99
N PRO A 72 5.35 4.15 16.04
CA PRO A 72 4.43 5.07 16.71
C PRO A 72 4.00 6.20 15.77
N LEU A 73 2.78 6.69 15.95
CA LEU A 73 2.19 7.71 15.08
C LEU A 73 2.23 9.13 15.67
N THR A 74 2.84 9.33 16.85
CA THR A 74 3.13 10.66 17.39
C THR A 74 4.01 11.44 16.42
N GLY A 75 3.59 12.64 16.01
CA GLY A 75 4.31 13.47 15.03
C GLY A 75 4.41 12.84 13.65
N TYR A 76 3.43 12.04 13.27
CA TYR A 76 3.42 11.28 12.03
C TYR A 76 3.47 12.17 10.79
N ALA A 77 2.66 13.25 10.74
CA ALA A 77 2.57 14.12 9.57
C ALA A 77 3.95 14.66 9.13
N ALA A 78 4.75 15.11 10.11
CA ALA A 78 6.09 15.65 9.83
C ALA A 78 7.07 14.57 9.31
N ARG A 79 6.94 13.33 9.80
CA ARG A 79 7.78 12.21 9.33
C ARG A 79 7.33 11.70 7.96
N ALA A 80 6.03 11.55 7.74
CA ALA A 80 5.45 11.04 6.51
C ALA A 80 5.91 11.84 5.27
N ALA A 81 6.01 13.16 5.40
CA ALA A 81 6.48 14.03 4.32
C ALA A 81 7.94 13.81 3.87
N GLY A 82 8.75 13.14 4.71
CA GLY A 82 10.16 12.86 4.42
C GLY A 82 10.54 11.39 4.36
N GLU A 83 9.59 10.49 4.58
CA GLU A 83 9.87 9.06 4.73
C GLU A 83 10.33 8.43 3.40
N VAL A 84 9.70 8.82 2.29
CA VAL A 84 10.08 8.37 0.94
C VAL A 84 10.32 9.58 0.06
N SER A 85 11.52 9.67 -0.51
CA SER A 85 11.90 10.77 -1.39
C SER A 85 10.99 10.84 -2.63
N GLY A 86 10.42 12.00 -2.89
CA GLY A 86 9.56 12.26 -4.05
C GLY A 86 8.09 11.92 -3.84
N GLN A 87 7.70 11.49 -2.62
CA GLN A 87 6.28 11.33 -2.26
C GLN A 87 5.83 12.45 -1.32
N SER A 88 4.59 12.89 -1.46
CA SER A 88 3.93 13.71 -0.44
C SER A 88 3.57 12.85 0.78
N ALA A 89 3.20 13.51 1.89
CA ALA A 89 2.76 12.80 3.09
C ALA A 89 1.49 11.97 2.83
N GLU A 90 0.58 12.47 1.99
CA GLU A 90 -0.63 11.78 1.58
C GLU A 90 -0.33 10.55 0.73
N GLU A 91 0.56 10.68 -0.28
CA GLU A 91 0.96 9.58 -1.15
C GLU A 91 1.66 8.47 -0.36
N TYR A 92 2.57 8.87 0.54
CA TYR A 92 3.23 7.91 1.42
C TYR A 92 2.22 7.19 2.34
N THR A 93 1.28 7.93 2.95
CA THR A 93 0.28 7.35 3.84
C THR A 93 -0.66 6.41 3.10
N PHE A 94 -1.10 6.79 1.90
CA PHE A 94 -1.89 5.95 1.00
C PHE A 94 -1.18 4.62 0.70
N ASP A 95 0.08 4.70 0.27
CA ASP A 95 0.89 3.52 -0.01
C ASP A 95 1.12 2.66 1.24
N ALA A 96 1.37 3.28 2.39
CA ALA A 96 1.63 2.57 3.64
C ALA A 96 0.40 1.79 4.13
N ILE A 97 -0.81 2.27 3.87
CA ILE A 97 -2.06 1.57 4.23
C ILE A 97 -2.34 0.43 3.24
N LEU A 98 -2.30 0.69 1.94
CA LEU A 98 -2.75 -0.25 0.92
C LEU A 98 -1.66 -1.23 0.47
N ARG A 99 -0.40 -0.80 0.52
CA ARG A 99 0.78 -1.55 0.05
C ARG A 99 1.90 -1.54 1.08
N PRO A 100 1.66 -2.02 2.32
CA PRO A 100 2.62 -1.87 3.43
C PRO A 100 3.98 -2.52 3.18
N SER A 101 4.05 -3.48 2.26
CA SER A 101 5.31 -4.11 1.85
C SER A 101 6.16 -3.25 0.90
N LYS A 102 5.60 -2.18 0.31
CA LYS A 102 6.29 -1.30 -0.64
C LYS A 102 7.41 -0.49 0.06
N HIS A 103 7.16 -0.05 1.28
CA HIS A 103 8.14 0.62 2.13
C HIS A 103 7.97 0.19 3.59
N VAL A 104 8.98 -0.46 4.14
CA VAL A 104 9.01 -0.86 5.55
C VAL A 104 9.92 0.09 6.31
N VAL A 105 9.37 0.80 7.30
CA VAL A 105 10.12 1.75 8.13
C VAL A 105 11.32 1.07 8.78
N ARG A 106 12.48 1.68 8.69
CA ARG A 106 13.73 1.12 9.20
C ARG A 106 13.61 0.73 10.68
N GLY A 107 13.97 -0.51 10.96
CA GLY A 107 13.94 -1.08 12.32
C GLY A 107 12.63 -1.76 12.68
N TYR A 108 11.68 -1.87 11.74
CA TYR A 108 10.45 -2.65 11.87
C TYR A 108 10.44 -3.83 10.91
N SER A 109 9.57 -4.79 11.16
CA SER A 109 9.35 -5.95 10.29
C SER A 109 8.13 -5.73 9.40
N ASN A 110 8.11 -6.36 8.22
CA ASN A 110 6.96 -6.33 7.32
C ASN A 110 5.83 -7.23 7.88
N MET A 111 5.07 -6.71 8.83
CA MET A 111 3.99 -7.43 9.53
C MET A 111 2.62 -6.78 9.38
N MET A 112 2.54 -5.58 8.77
CA MET A 112 1.27 -4.93 8.52
C MET A 112 0.47 -5.73 7.50
N PRO A 113 -0.82 -6.04 7.77
CA PRO A 113 -1.65 -6.77 6.81
C PRO A 113 -1.82 -5.99 5.50
N GLY A 114 -1.75 -6.69 4.35
CA GLY A 114 -1.98 -6.13 3.03
C GLY A 114 -3.43 -6.19 2.56
N SER A 115 -4.38 -6.58 3.42
CA SER A 115 -5.79 -6.79 3.07
C SER A 115 -6.69 -5.56 3.20
N TYR A 116 -6.12 -4.41 3.54
CA TYR A 116 -6.93 -3.19 3.73
C TYR A 116 -7.49 -2.64 2.42
N GLU A 117 -6.87 -2.93 1.27
CA GLU A 117 -7.38 -2.58 -0.04
C GLU A 117 -8.77 -3.18 -0.32
N ASP A 118 -8.98 -4.43 0.13
CA ASP A 118 -10.26 -5.13 -0.03
C ASP A 118 -11.30 -4.75 1.05
N ALA A 119 -10.85 -4.25 2.19
CA ALA A 119 -11.69 -4.00 3.36
C ALA A 119 -12.17 -2.56 3.50
N LEU A 120 -11.38 -1.58 3.02
CA LEU A 120 -11.65 -0.15 3.16
C LEU A 120 -12.22 0.43 1.87
N THR A 121 -13.23 1.28 2.01
CA THR A 121 -13.69 2.11 0.90
C THR A 121 -12.73 3.28 0.64
N GLN A 122 -12.81 3.92 -0.52
CA GLN A 122 -12.02 5.14 -0.81
C GLN A 122 -12.28 6.24 0.23
N GLN A 123 -13.51 6.35 0.75
CA GLN A 123 -13.83 7.31 1.81
C GLN A 123 -13.14 6.94 3.12
N ASP A 124 -13.14 5.66 3.52
CA ASP A 124 -12.45 5.20 4.74
C ASP A 124 -10.95 5.47 4.66
N ILE A 125 -10.35 5.31 3.49
CA ILE A 125 -8.94 5.61 3.24
C ILE A 125 -8.66 7.11 3.36
N ALA A 126 -9.53 7.95 2.75
CA ALA A 126 -9.42 9.42 2.85
C ALA A 126 -9.52 9.90 4.31
N ASP A 127 -10.47 9.35 5.06
CA ASP A 127 -10.69 9.67 6.48
C ASP A 127 -9.49 9.27 7.34
N LEU A 128 -8.94 8.07 7.12
CA LEU A 128 -7.71 7.61 7.78
C LEU A 128 -6.51 8.49 7.46
N ILE A 129 -6.30 8.86 6.21
CA ILE A 129 -5.21 9.77 5.80
C ILE A 129 -5.37 11.12 6.52
N ALA A 130 -6.57 11.70 6.51
CA ALA A 130 -6.86 12.96 7.19
C ALA A 130 -6.58 12.87 8.70
N TYR A 131 -6.98 11.77 9.33
CA TYR A 131 -6.70 11.52 10.74
C TYR A 131 -5.20 11.38 11.02
N LEU A 132 -4.49 10.54 10.28
CA LEU A 132 -3.07 10.27 10.49
C LEU A 132 -2.22 11.53 10.27
N LEU A 133 -2.54 12.33 9.27
CA LEU A 133 -1.84 13.59 9.00
C LEU A 133 -2.19 14.71 9.99
N SER A 134 -3.14 14.49 10.87
CA SER A 134 -3.40 15.37 12.01
C SER A 134 -2.55 15.02 13.26
N ARG A 135 -1.70 13.99 13.19
CA ARG A 135 -0.90 13.47 14.33
C ARG A 135 0.52 14.03 14.36
#